data_b32f3ed50853d2162c090e85bf61306c
#
_entry.id   b32f3ed50853d2162c090e85bf61306c
#
_cell.length_a   1.000
_cell.length_b   1.000
_cell.length_c   1.000
_cell.angle_alpha   90.00
_cell.angle_beta   90.00
_cell.angle_gamma   90.00
#
_symmetry.space_group_name_H-M   'P 1'
#
loop_
_entity.id
_entity.type
_entity.pdbx_description
1 polymer ?
#
loop_
_entity_poly.entity_id
_entity_poly.type
_entity_poly.pdbx_seq_one_letter_code
_entity_poly.pdbx_strand_id
1 'polypeptide(L)'
;MKKINLLSAIIISFLSIYSCKEKPVEKNEPTRFCLTDTLKKNAVIDTVKTQIVKNSIGLSGKIEANEDKWIKVFPVVGGVVEEMKVQLGDYVTKGQTLAVIRSSEIADYQSQASVARSTVKIAEKTLSSTKDLYAAGLATQKDVIAAETDLEKANADLHRIEQTNSIYGAKPNAIQNIIAPESGYIIEKNVTDKMQYKVDGSQPFFIIANLEEVWVMASVFESDIAKIRSGYDAEIKVIAYPDNIFKGKVDRIFSILDPQSRVMKVRIKIPNPDLLLKPEMFAQINIKYYEGGTQLPAIPARAVIFDKNRNYVMVYKSDCEIETREIDIYETIGDVTYIKSGLKDGEKIISKYQLLVYDALND
;
A
#
# COMPACT_ATOMS: atom_id res chain seq x y z
N MET A 1 -80.43 -72.93 -43.83
CA MET A 1 -81.82 -72.78 -43.28
C MET A 1 -81.89 -71.38 -42.62
N LYS A 2 -82.98 -70.65 -43.03
CA LYS A 2 -83.56 -69.43 -42.44
C LYS A 2 -82.72 -68.14 -42.52
N LYS A 3 -82.97 -67.31 -43.51
CA LYS A 3 -83.92 -66.21 -43.68
C LYS A 3 -84.35 -65.59 -42.37
N ILE A 4 -84.01 -64.31 -42.18
CA ILE A 4 -84.78 -63.28 -41.40
C ILE A 4 -84.06 -61.93 -41.55
N ASN A 5 -84.65 -61.16 -42.18
CA ASN A 5 -85.29 -59.83 -42.17
C ASN A 5 -84.36 -58.61 -42.40
N LEU A 6 -84.53 -58.25 -43.65
CA LEU A 6 -83.99 -57.05 -44.31
C LEU A 6 -84.84 -55.78 -44.04
N LEU A 7 -85.52 -55.61 -42.91
CA LEU A 7 -86.52 -54.57 -42.72
C LEU A 7 -86.25 -53.66 -41.50
N SER A 8 -85.15 -53.90 -40.79
CA SER A 8 -84.78 -53.10 -39.56
C SER A 8 -83.63 -52.11 -39.76
N ALA A 9 -83.06 -52.06 -40.96
CA ALA A 9 -81.84 -51.25 -41.23
C ALA A 9 -82.14 -49.87 -41.87
N ILE A 10 -83.42 -49.50 -42.15
CA ILE A 10 -83.75 -48.26 -42.87
C ILE A 10 -84.26 -47.16 -41.94
N ILE A 11 -84.51 -47.36 -40.64
CA ILE A 11 -85.06 -46.29 -39.76
C ILE A 11 -84.03 -45.63 -38.90
N ILE A 12 -82.76 -46.08 -38.88
CA ILE A 12 -81.68 -45.46 -38.07
C ILE A 12 -80.78 -44.43 -38.84
N SER A 13 -81.04 -44.23 -40.15
CA SER A 13 -80.24 -43.37 -41.01
C SER A 13 -80.74 -41.91 -41.16
N PHE A 14 -81.71 -41.40 -40.34
CA PHE A 14 -82.31 -40.12 -40.57
C PHE A 14 -82.21 -39.11 -39.40
N LEU A 15 -81.35 -39.37 -38.40
CA LEU A 15 -81.32 -38.52 -37.20
C LEU A 15 -79.89 -38.04 -36.84
N SER A 16 -79.03 -37.70 -37.77
CA SER A 16 -77.69 -37.13 -37.43
C SER A 16 -77.17 -36.06 -38.42
N ILE A 17 -78.01 -35.13 -38.82
CA ILE A 17 -77.55 -33.92 -39.47
C ILE A 17 -77.98 -32.71 -38.59
N TYR A 18 -77.45 -32.65 -37.35
CA TYR A 18 -77.31 -31.38 -36.64
C TYR A 18 -75.86 -30.92 -36.82
N SER A 19 -75.62 -30.08 -37.84
CA SER A 19 -74.42 -29.32 -38.10
C SER A 19 -74.13 -28.36 -36.93
N CYS A 20 -73.18 -28.70 -36.11
CA CYS A 20 -72.52 -27.74 -35.20
C CYS A 20 -71.82 -26.67 -36.09
N LYS A 21 -72.35 -25.47 -36.12
CA LYS A 21 -71.60 -24.30 -36.60
C LYS A 21 -70.42 -24.08 -35.65
N GLU A 22 -69.22 -24.42 -36.06
CA GLU A 22 -67.98 -23.95 -35.41
C GLU A 22 -68.03 -22.43 -35.46
N LYS A 23 -67.96 -21.83 -34.26
CA LYS A 23 -67.64 -20.40 -34.13
C LYS A 23 -66.24 -20.20 -34.70
N PRO A 24 -65.99 -19.13 -35.49
CA PRO A 24 -64.64 -18.84 -35.94
C PRO A 24 -63.74 -18.66 -34.69
N VAL A 25 -62.71 -19.48 -34.62
CA VAL A 25 -61.61 -19.26 -33.68
C VAL A 25 -61.01 -17.91 -34.01
N GLU A 26 -61.26 -16.93 -33.16
CA GLU A 26 -60.55 -15.68 -33.17
C GLU A 26 -59.08 -16.05 -33.09
N LYS A 27 -58.30 -15.85 -34.15
CA LYS A 27 -56.86 -15.88 -34.11
C LYS A 27 -56.47 -14.77 -33.15
N ASN A 28 -56.23 -15.12 -31.90
CA ASN A 28 -55.50 -14.24 -31.00
C ASN A 28 -54.15 -13.97 -31.66
N GLU A 29 -54.02 -12.83 -32.26
CA GLU A 29 -52.69 -12.31 -32.57
C GLU A 29 -51.88 -12.30 -31.27
N PRO A 30 -50.64 -12.75 -31.28
CA PRO A 30 -49.83 -12.75 -30.07
C PRO A 30 -49.81 -11.32 -29.56
N THR A 31 -50.36 -11.08 -28.37
CA THR A 31 -50.37 -9.81 -27.71
C THR A 31 -48.92 -9.41 -27.50
N ARG A 32 -48.43 -8.44 -28.33
CA ARG A 32 -47.09 -7.91 -28.19
C ARG A 32 -46.96 -7.34 -26.78
N PHE A 33 -46.04 -7.83 -26.01
CA PHE A 33 -45.72 -7.28 -24.70
C PHE A 33 -45.22 -5.82 -24.90
N CYS A 34 -45.85 -4.90 -24.19
CA CYS A 34 -45.38 -3.52 -24.10
C CYS A 34 -45.11 -3.14 -22.65
N LEU A 35 -44.10 -2.32 -22.43
CA LEU A 35 -43.84 -1.78 -21.10
C LEU A 35 -45.03 -0.98 -20.59
N THR A 36 -45.60 -1.36 -19.47
CA THR A 36 -46.65 -0.57 -18.81
C THR A 36 -46.04 0.75 -18.29
N ASP A 37 -46.89 1.77 -18.13
CA ASP A 37 -46.45 3.09 -17.63
C ASP A 37 -45.73 2.99 -16.27
N THR A 38 -46.11 2.04 -15.44
CA THR A 38 -45.48 1.78 -14.14
C THR A 38 -44.08 1.17 -14.30
N LEU A 39 -43.92 0.21 -15.19
CA LEU A 39 -42.61 -0.39 -15.48
C LEU A 39 -41.68 0.63 -16.17
N LYS A 40 -42.21 1.43 -17.08
CA LYS A 40 -41.45 2.47 -17.78
C LYS A 40 -40.90 3.55 -16.85
N LYS A 41 -41.67 3.96 -15.82
CA LYS A 41 -41.21 4.93 -14.81
C LYS A 41 -40.09 4.40 -13.90
N ASN A 42 -40.05 3.10 -13.67
CA ASN A 42 -39.15 2.48 -12.70
C ASN A 42 -37.97 1.73 -13.34
N ALA A 43 -38.10 1.31 -14.60
CA ALA A 43 -37.02 0.68 -15.34
C ALA A 43 -35.90 1.67 -15.63
N VAL A 44 -34.66 1.22 -15.56
CA VAL A 44 -33.48 1.99 -15.97
C VAL A 44 -33.00 1.42 -17.30
N ILE A 45 -32.91 2.29 -18.29
CA ILE A 45 -32.37 1.96 -19.60
C ILE A 45 -30.96 2.52 -19.69
N ASP A 46 -29.98 1.61 -19.78
CA ASP A 46 -28.57 1.96 -19.94
C ASP A 46 -28.15 1.75 -21.41
N THR A 47 -27.18 2.58 -21.86
CA THR A 47 -26.59 2.43 -23.19
C THR A 47 -25.31 1.63 -23.09
N VAL A 48 -25.17 0.61 -23.91
CA VAL A 48 -23.94 -0.18 -24.04
C VAL A 48 -22.82 0.72 -24.55
N LYS A 49 -21.69 0.72 -23.85
CA LYS A 49 -20.50 1.50 -24.22
C LYS A 49 -19.29 0.58 -24.31
N THR A 50 -18.59 0.65 -25.41
CA THR A 50 -17.30 -0.04 -25.54
C THR A 50 -16.28 0.61 -24.63
N GLN A 51 -15.67 -0.17 -23.75
CA GLN A 51 -14.67 0.28 -22.79
C GLN A 51 -13.45 -0.67 -22.79
N ILE A 52 -12.30 -0.14 -22.41
CA ILE A 52 -11.12 -0.98 -22.15
C ILE A 52 -11.42 -1.86 -20.95
N VAL A 53 -11.15 -3.16 -21.08
CA VAL A 53 -11.31 -4.13 -20.00
C VAL A 53 -10.35 -3.75 -18.87
N LYS A 54 -10.93 -3.38 -17.71
CA LYS A 54 -10.19 -3.03 -16.49
C LYS A 54 -10.18 -4.24 -15.60
N ASN A 55 -9.10 -4.98 -15.62
CA ASN A 55 -8.90 -6.09 -14.72
C ASN A 55 -8.32 -5.62 -13.38
N SER A 56 -8.43 -6.46 -12.37
CA SER A 56 -7.81 -6.21 -11.08
C SER A 56 -7.17 -7.48 -10.55
N ILE A 57 -6.05 -7.31 -9.88
CA ILE A 57 -5.34 -8.40 -9.21
C ILE A 57 -5.30 -8.14 -7.71
N GLY A 58 -5.82 -9.11 -6.94
CA GLY A 58 -5.77 -9.10 -5.49
C GLY A 58 -4.45 -9.67 -4.99
N LEU A 59 -3.74 -8.90 -4.19
CA LEU A 59 -2.45 -9.25 -3.61
C LEU A 59 -2.48 -9.05 -2.10
N SER A 60 -1.59 -9.72 -1.40
CA SER A 60 -1.30 -9.46 -0.01
C SER A 60 0.05 -8.75 0.13
N GLY A 61 0.17 -7.96 1.19
CA GLY A 61 1.40 -7.24 1.45
C GLY A 61 1.48 -6.73 2.88
N LYS A 62 2.52 -5.96 3.16
CA LYS A 62 2.83 -5.40 4.46
C LYS A 62 3.15 -3.92 4.31
N ILE A 63 2.76 -3.12 5.30
CA ILE A 63 3.15 -1.73 5.37
C ILE A 63 4.55 -1.66 5.96
N GLU A 64 5.42 -0.91 5.31
CA GLU A 64 6.79 -0.66 5.75
C GLU A 64 7.03 0.85 5.82
N ALA A 65 7.92 1.27 6.72
CA ALA A 65 8.37 2.65 6.72
C ALA A 65 9.15 2.94 5.44
N ASN A 66 9.08 4.18 4.97
CA ASN A 66 9.89 4.62 3.83
C ASN A 66 11.37 4.58 4.19
N GLU A 67 12.11 3.62 3.65
CA GLU A 67 13.55 3.42 3.93
C GLU A 67 14.41 4.62 3.49
N ASP A 68 13.95 5.39 2.51
CA ASP A 68 14.64 6.61 2.09
C ASP A 68 14.51 7.76 3.12
N LYS A 69 13.60 7.60 4.10
CA LYS A 69 13.26 8.59 5.13
C LYS A 69 13.44 8.05 6.54
N TRP A 70 14.25 7.04 6.73
CA TRP A 70 14.63 6.58 8.06
C TRP A 70 16.10 6.82 8.35
N ILE A 71 16.45 6.92 9.61
CA ILE A 71 17.82 7.13 10.07
C ILE A 71 18.13 6.08 11.13
N LYS A 72 19.26 5.40 10.93
CA LYS A 72 19.81 4.46 11.91
C LYS A 72 20.73 5.20 12.87
N VAL A 73 20.45 5.09 14.15
CA VAL A 73 21.23 5.73 15.22
C VAL A 73 22.11 4.67 15.88
N PHE A 74 23.41 4.79 15.68
CA PHE A 74 24.42 3.92 16.29
C PHE A 74 25.11 4.63 17.45
N PRO A 75 25.52 3.88 18.50
CA PRO A 75 26.42 4.42 19.48
C PRO A 75 27.82 4.60 18.88
N VAL A 76 28.51 5.66 19.25
CA VAL A 76 29.89 5.95 18.77
C VAL A 76 30.96 5.42 19.70
N VAL A 77 30.63 5.10 20.96
CA VAL A 77 31.53 4.51 21.96
C VAL A 77 30.88 3.34 22.66
N GLY A 78 31.67 2.36 23.11
CA GLY A 78 31.19 1.27 23.93
C GLY A 78 30.94 1.70 25.37
N GLY A 79 30.08 0.91 26.08
CA GLY A 79 29.76 1.25 27.45
C GLY A 79 28.53 0.56 28.02
N VAL A 80 27.93 1.18 29.03
CA VAL A 80 26.72 0.74 29.70
C VAL A 80 25.61 1.78 29.54
N VAL A 81 24.45 1.36 29.13
CA VAL A 81 23.27 2.23 29.06
C VAL A 81 22.80 2.53 30.48
N GLU A 82 22.89 3.78 30.91
CA GLU A 82 22.44 4.20 32.26
C GLU A 82 20.93 4.37 32.31
N GLU A 83 20.38 5.04 31.29
CA GLU A 83 18.98 5.44 31.25
C GLU A 83 18.47 5.53 29.80
N MET A 84 17.31 4.95 29.57
CA MET A 84 16.53 5.11 28.36
C MET A 84 15.50 6.23 28.54
N LYS A 85 15.45 7.17 27.60
CA LYS A 85 14.52 8.32 27.65
C LYS A 85 13.31 8.13 26.76
N VAL A 86 13.29 7.09 25.92
CA VAL A 86 12.29 6.89 24.87
C VAL A 86 11.92 5.39 24.75
N GLN A 87 10.75 5.15 24.18
CA GLN A 87 10.23 3.80 23.91
C GLN A 87 9.94 3.61 22.42
N LEU A 88 9.71 2.36 22.03
CA LEU A 88 9.26 2.02 20.69
C LEU A 88 7.91 2.69 20.42
N GLY A 89 7.78 3.37 19.28
CA GLY A 89 6.57 4.09 18.87
C GLY A 89 6.53 5.56 19.27
N ASP A 90 7.45 6.02 20.15
CA ASP A 90 7.51 7.43 20.54
C ASP A 90 7.89 8.33 19.36
N TYR A 91 7.29 9.51 19.30
CA TYR A 91 7.74 10.60 18.43
C TYR A 91 8.88 11.37 19.12
N VAL A 92 9.95 11.58 18.41
CA VAL A 92 11.13 12.33 18.88
C VAL A 92 11.42 13.51 17.98
N THR A 93 11.96 14.57 18.58
CA THR A 93 12.38 15.76 17.85
C THR A 93 13.90 15.74 17.65
N LYS A 94 14.38 16.37 16.58
CA LYS A 94 15.81 16.53 16.30
C LYS A 94 16.54 17.12 17.51
N GLY A 95 17.64 16.49 17.93
CA GLY A 95 18.44 16.86 19.09
C GLY A 95 17.92 16.33 20.43
N GLN A 96 16.76 15.67 20.48
CA GLN A 96 16.23 15.06 21.70
C GLN A 96 17.12 13.91 22.16
N THR A 97 17.40 13.83 23.47
CA THR A 97 18.16 12.70 24.05
C THR A 97 17.30 11.45 24.08
N LEU A 98 17.80 10.40 23.46
CA LEU A 98 17.16 9.07 23.39
C LEU A 98 17.62 8.15 24.51
N ALA A 99 18.92 8.14 24.77
CA ALA A 99 19.54 7.35 25.81
C ALA A 99 20.77 8.05 26.40
N VAL A 100 21.12 7.68 27.60
CA VAL A 100 22.30 8.11 28.32
C VAL A 100 23.23 6.91 28.51
N ILE A 101 24.48 7.06 28.07
CA ILE A 101 25.48 6.01 28.10
C ILE A 101 26.61 6.44 28.98
N ARG A 102 27.14 5.52 29.82
CA ARG A 102 28.41 5.66 30.53
C ARG A 102 29.48 4.86 29.83
N SER A 103 30.58 5.53 29.45
CA SER A 103 31.68 4.93 28.70
C SER A 103 33.02 5.16 29.36
N SER A 104 33.81 4.05 29.49
CA SER A 104 35.20 4.17 29.94
C SER A 104 36.07 4.91 28.91
N GLU A 105 35.79 4.81 27.62
CA GLU A 105 36.50 5.52 26.58
C GLU A 105 36.34 7.03 26.74
N ILE A 106 35.15 7.50 27.07
CA ILE A 106 34.89 8.94 27.36
C ILE A 106 35.66 9.35 28.63
N ALA A 107 35.72 8.52 29.67
CA ALA A 107 36.49 8.81 30.85
C ALA A 107 37.98 8.96 30.55
N ASP A 108 38.52 8.09 29.69
CA ASP A 108 39.92 8.14 29.27
C ASP A 108 40.24 9.43 28.47
N TYR A 109 39.36 9.80 27.51
CA TYR A 109 39.50 11.04 26.77
C TYR A 109 39.41 12.29 27.67
N GLN A 110 38.53 12.28 28.67
CA GLN A 110 38.42 13.37 29.65
C GLN A 110 39.71 13.49 30.50
N SER A 111 40.28 12.34 30.93
CA SER A 111 41.54 12.28 31.65
C SER A 111 42.68 12.86 30.81
N GLN A 112 42.78 12.45 29.54
CA GLN A 112 43.79 12.96 28.61
C GLN A 112 43.64 14.49 28.40
N ALA A 113 42.40 15.00 28.25
CA ALA A 113 42.17 16.44 28.15
C ALA A 113 42.62 17.19 29.42
N SER A 114 42.37 16.63 30.59
CA SER A 114 42.83 17.23 31.87
C SER A 114 44.35 17.30 31.97
N VAL A 115 45.04 16.23 31.56
CA VAL A 115 46.51 16.18 31.53
C VAL A 115 47.04 17.20 30.55
N ALA A 116 46.48 17.25 29.31
CA ALA A 116 46.90 18.21 28.30
C ALA A 116 46.75 19.70 28.74
N ARG A 117 45.62 20.03 29.40
CA ARG A 117 45.41 21.35 30.01
C ARG A 117 46.47 21.70 31.06
N SER A 118 46.82 20.70 31.89
CA SER A 118 47.88 20.87 32.88
C SER A 118 49.24 21.13 32.22
N THR A 119 49.55 20.41 31.14
CA THR A 119 50.76 20.61 30.34
C THR A 119 50.83 22.00 29.74
N VAL A 120 49.75 22.51 29.16
CA VAL A 120 49.66 23.89 28.66
C VAL A 120 49.96 24.89 29.76
N LYS A 121 49.32 24.74 30.94
CA LYS A 121 49.53 25.62 32.08
C LYS A 121 50.99 25.63 32.56
N ILE A 122 51.69 24.48 32.55
CA ILE A 122 53.10 24.37 32.87
C ILE A 122 53.94 25.10 31.82
N ALA A 123 53.69 24.89 30.51
CA ALA A 123 54.40 25.49 29.44
C ALA A 123 54.23 27.05 29.43
N GLU A 124 53.04 27.57 29.71
CA GLU A 124 52.76 28.99 29.88
C GLU A 124 53.61 29.59 31.02
N LYS A 125 53.66 28.91 32.16
CA LYS A 125 54.43 29.35 33.32
C LYS A 125 55.94 29.33 33.04
N THR A 126 56.39 28.26 32.33
CA THR A 126 57.81 28.16 31.92
C THR A 126 58.21 29.28 30.99
N LEU A 127 57.35 29.54 29.95
CA LEU A 127 57.62 30.68 29.03
C LEU A 127 57.67 32.04 29.76
N SER A 128 56.69 32.28 30.66
CA SER A 128 56.68 33.51 31.46
C SER A 128 57.95 33.64 32.25
N SER A 129 58.37 32.60 32.97
CA SER A 129 59.65 32.64 33.77
C SER A 129 60.86 32.78 32.88
N THR A 130 60.95 32.14 31.72
CA THR A 130 62.05 32.24 30.79
C THR A 130 62.14 33.65 30.21
N LYS A 131 61.03 34.30 29.91
CA LYS A 131 60.99 35.75 29.45
C LYS A 131 61.47 36.70 30.53
N ASP A 132 61.16 36.48 31.82
CA ASP A 132 61.62 37.28 32.94
C ASP A 132 63.14 37.10 33.12
N LEU A 133 63.67 35.90 33.00
CA LEU A 133 65.13 35.63 33.07
C LEU A 133 65.86 36.22 31.89
N TYR A 134 65.29 36.19 30.69
CA TYR A 134 65.88 36.86 29.51
C TYR A 134 65.92 38.35 29.68
N ALA A 135 64.87 38.97 30.19
CA ALA A 135 64.87 40.40 30.50
C ALA A 135 65.91 40.77 31.56
N ALA A 136 66.27 39.87 32.49
CA ALA A 136 67.31 40.04 33.47
C ALA A 136 68.72 39.68 32.94
N GLY A 137 68.85 39.28 31.66
CA GLY A 137 70.14 38.87 31.06
C GLY A 137 70.64 37.48 31.50
N LEU A 138 69.77 36.62 32.11
CA LEU A 138 70.09 35.32 32.67
C LEU A 138 69.64 34.14 31.79
N ALA A 139 69.01 34.43 30.68
CA ALA A 139 68.63 33.45 29.68
C ALA A 139 68.94 33.97 28.27
N THR A 140 68.99 33.09 27.26
CA THR A 140 69.27 33.44 25.87
C THR A 140 67.99 33.59 25.08
N GLN A 141 67.98 34.23 23.90
CA GLN A 141 66.87 34.31 22.98
C GLN A 141 66.48 32.93 22.49
N LYS A 142 67.44 32.01 22.36
CA LYS A 142 67.17 30.58 22.01
C LYS A 142 66.30 29.87 23.07
N ASP A 143 66.52 30.19 24.34
CA ASP A 143 65.71 29.58 25.43
C ASP A 143 64.28 30.11 25.39
N VAL A 144 64.06 31.37 25.07
CA VAL A 144 62.70 31.92 24.89
C VAL A 144 62.01 31.29 23.70
N ILE A 145 62.66 31.14 22.55
CA ILE A 145 62.08 30.48 21.37
C ILE A 145 61.74 28.99 21.66
N ALA A 146 62.60 28.29 22.40
CA ALA A 146 62.37 26.96 22.81
C ALA A 146 61.11 26.85 23.71
N ALA A 147 60.97 27.74 24.68
CA ALA A 147 59.78 27.75 25.58
C ALA A 147 58.45 28.13 24.82
N GLU A 148 58.58 29.08 23.82
CA GLU A 148 57.42 29.38 22.94
C GLU A 148 57.02 28.22 22.08
N THR A 149 57.95 27.47 21.49
CA THR A 149 57.70 26.28 20.70
C THR A 149 57.08 25.18 21.55
N ASP A 150 57.50 25.00 22.80
CA ASP A 150 56.92 23.99 23.71
C ASP A 150 55.48 24.35 24.11
N LEU A 151 55.19 25.65 24.33
CA LEU A 151 53.82 26.09 24.55
C LEU A 151 52.95 25.87 23.30
N GLU A 152 53.45 26.16 22.11
CA GLU A 152 52.71 25.90 20.87
C GLU A 152 52.40 24.43 20.67
N LYS A 153 53.36 23.53 20.93
CA LYS A 153 53.13 22.08 20.90
C LYS A 153 52.06 21.64 21.89
N ALA A 154 52.11 22.12 23.14
CA ALA A 154 51.17 21.80 24.18
C ALA A 154 49.72 22.23 23.81
N ASN A 155 49.58 23.43 23.24
CA ASN A 155 48.30 23.93 22.76
C ASN A 155 47.78 23.12 21.58
N ALA A 156 48.60 22.72 20.64
CA ALA A 156 48.22 21.88 19.50
C ALA A 156 47.72 20.51 19.97
N ASP A 157 48.38 19.90 20.96
CA ASP A 157 47.97 18.62 21.51
C ASP A 157 46.62 18.71 22.27
N LEU A 158 46.47 19.76 23.11
CA LEU A 158 45.19 20.02 23.79
C LEU A 158 44.05 20.18 22.78
N HIS A 159 44.29 21.00 21.74
CA HIS A 159 43.26 21.22 20.69
C HIS A 159 42.87 19.91 19.98
N ARG A 160 43.82 19.06 19.63
CA ARG A 160 43.57 17.73 19.05
C ARG A 160 42.67 16.87 19.94
N ILE A 161 42.97 16.82 21.26
CA ILE A 161 42.18 16.04 22.22
C ILE A 161 40.79 16.64 22.39
N GLU A 162 40.66 17.96 22.46
CA GLU A 162 39.34 18.62 22.57
C GLU A 162 38.47 18.46 21.34
N GLN A 163 39.05 18.44 20.14
CA GLN A 163 38.33 18.07 18.92
C GLN A 163 37.82 16.63 18.97
N THR A 164 38.64 15.68 19.42
CA THR A 164 38.26 14.29 19.60
C THR A 164 37.09 14.18 20.57
N ASN A 165 37.16 14.84 21.72
CA ASN A 165 36.07 14.86 22.71
C ASN A 165 34.76 15.44 22.14
N SER A 166 34.86 16.45 21.29
CA SER A 166 33.69 17.06 20.62
C SER A 166 33.01 16.08 19.65
N ILE A 167 33.79 15.31 18.88
CA ILE A 167 33.29 14.31 17.94
C ILE A 167 32.47 13.21 18.70
N TYR A 168 32.97 12.78 19.83
CA TYR A 168 32.29 11.78 20.66
C TYR A 168 31.14 12.36 21.51
N GLY A 169 30.92 13.68 21.47
CA GLY A 169 29.87 14.33 22.29
C GLY A 169 30.07 14.09 23.79
N ALA A 170 31.34 14.02 24.23
CA ALA A 170 31.73 13.73 25.61
C ALA A 170 31.18 14.79 26.58
N LYS A 171 30.39 14.36 27.57
CA LYS A 171 29.91 15.18 28.70
C LYS A 171 30.68 14.82 29.97
N PRO A 172 30.72 15.71 30.98
CA PRO A 172 31.30 15.39 32.28
C PRO A 172 30.80 14.06 32.82
N ASN A 173 31.59 13.41 33.69
CA ASN A 173 31.29 12.13 34.37
C ASN A 173 31.22 10.90 33.43
N ALA A 174 32.00 10.89 32.35
CA ALA A 174 32.10 9.77 31.40
C ALA A 174 30.76 9.47 30.67
N ILE A 175 29.92 10.46 30.52
CA ILE A 175 28.60 10.37 29.94
C ILE A 175 28.58 10.77 28.47
N GLN A 176 27.87 9.99 27.64
CA GLN A 176 27.46 10.35 26.30
C GLN A 176 25.94 10.34 26.19
N ASN A 177 25.36 11.36 25.62
CA ASN A 177 23.97 11.37 25.25
C ASN A 177 23.83 10.90 23.79
N ILE A 178 23.03 9.87 23.57
CA ILE A 178 22.58 9.50 22.23
C ILE A 178 21.41 10.41 21.89
N ILE A 179 21.53 11.18 20.82
CA ILE A 179 20.53 12.16 20.40
C ILE A 179 19.89 11.77 19.07
N ALA A 180 18.65 12.19 18.85
CA ALA A 180 17.95 12.03 17.58
C ALA A 180 18.57 12.96 16.52
N PRO A 181 19.11 12.45 15.41
CA PRO A 181 19.65 13.29 14.35
C PRO A 181 18.56 14.02 13.56
N GLU A 182 17.37 13.47 13.48
CA GLU A 182 16.19 14.05 12.85
C GLU A 182 14.92 13.73 13.65
N SER A 183 13.84 14.49 13.39
CA SER A 183 12.53 14.24 14.01
C SER A 183 11.82 13.09 13.31
N GLY A 184 11.10 12.26 14.07
CA GLY A 184 10.35 11.11 13.55
C GLY A 184 9.90 10.15 14.64
N TYR A 185 9.38 9.00 14.24
CA TYR A 185 8.93 7.94 15.14
C TYR A 185 10.00 6.88 15.30
N ILE A 186 10.18 6.37 16.51
CA ILE A 186 11.05 5.22 16.77
C ILE A 186 10.34 3.97 16.30
N ILE A 187 10.80 3.40 15.18
CA ILE A 187 10.23 2.18 14.59
C ILE A 187 10.99 0.91 14.99
N GLU A 188 12.22 1.06 15.50
CA GLU A 188 13.02 -0.06 15.99
C GLU A 188 13.87 0.40 17.18
N LYS A 189 13.98 -0.46 18.19
CA LYS A 189 14.78 -0.22 19.40
C LYS A 189 15.45 -1.53 19.82
N ASN A 190 16.80 -1.59 19.68
CA ASN A 190 17.63 -2.76 19.97
C ASN A 190 18.47 -2.60 21.24
N VAL A 191 18.05 -1.72 22.12
CA VAL A 191 18.79 -1.37 23.34
C VAL A 191 17.83 -1.29 24.52
N THR A 192 18.34 -1.68 25.70
CA THR A 192 17.60 -1.67 26.98
C THR A 192 18.42 -0.98 28.07
N ASP A 193 17.73 -0.57 29.15
CA ASP A 193 18.40 -0.08 30.37
C ASP A 193 19.39 -1.10 30.91
N LYS A 194 20.54 -0.61 31.38
CA LYS A 194 21.64 -1.40 31.97
C LYS A 194 22.30 -2.38 31.01
N MET A 195 21.95 -2.34 29.74
CA MET A 195 22.61 -3.14 28.72
C MET A 195 24.07 -2.70 28.57
N GLN A 196 24.98 -3.67 28.64
CA GLN A 196 26.39 -3.47 28.30
C GLN A 196 26.58 -3.83 26.82
N TYR A 197 27.28 -2.99 26.08
CA TYR A 197 27.54 -3.19 24.67
C TYR A 197 28.94 -2.77 24.28
N LYS A 198 29.40 -3.32 23.15
CA LYS A 198 30.62 -2.89 22.45
C LYS A 198 30.23 -2.35 21.07
N VAL A 199 30.99 -1.38 20.60
CA VAL A 199 30.80 -0.83 19.23
C VAL A 199 31.36 -1.84 18.25
N ASP A 200 30.46 -2.60 17.59
CA ASP A 200 30.80 -3.53 16.51
C ASP A 200 30.10 -3.18 15.19
N GLY A 201 29.23 -2.14 15.19
CA GLY A 201 28.49 -1.68 14.03
C GLY A 201 27.41 -2.63 13.53
N SER A 202 27.14 -3.73 14.25
CA SER A 202 26.22 -4.79 13.77
C SER A 202 24.76 -4.36 13.79
N GLN A 203 24.33 -3.63 14.83
CA GLN A 203 22.94 -3.22 14.99
C GLN A 203 22.82 -1.76 15.44
N PRO A 204 21.89 -0.98 14.86
CA PRO A 204 21.57 0.36 15.37
C PRO A 204 20.86 0.25 16.73
N PHE A 205 21.03 1.22 17.60
CA PHE A 205 20.25 1.34 18.83
C PHE A 205 18.80 1.69 18.55
N PHE A 206 18.61 2.61 17.61
CA PHE A 206 17.30 3.08 17.20
C PHE A 206 17.23 3.22 15.67
N ILE A 207 16.04 3.01 15.12
CA ILE A 207 15.68 3.47 13.79
C ILE A 207 14.56 4.48 13.96
N ILE A 208 14.80 5.69 13.48
CA ILE A 208 13.83 6.81 13.49
C ILE A 208 13.34 7.00 12.07
N ALA A 209 12.01 7.00 11.86
CA ALA A 209 11.41 7.16 10.54
C ALA A 209 10.35 8.25 10.53
N ASN A 210 10.25 8.96 9.41
CA ASN A 210 9.08 9.77 9.10
C ASN A 210 7.98 8.87 8.54
N LEU A 211 6.80 8.89 9.15
CA LEU A 211 5.65 8.05 8.78
C LEU A 211 4.56 8.79 7.99
N GLU A 212 4.78 10.04 7.56
CA GLU A 212 3.83 10.79 6.71
C GLU A 212 3.65 10.18 5.31
N GLU A 213 4.60 9.37 4.89
CA GLU A 213 4.54 8.53 3.70
C GLU A 213 5.05 7.15 4.06
N VAL A 214 4.26 6.14 3.73
CA VAL A 214 4.63 4.73 3.95
C VAL A 214 4.65 3.97 2.64
N TRP A 215 5.34 2.85 2.64
CA TRP A 215 5.35 1.90 1.54
C TRP A 215 4.46 0.71 1.85
N VAL A 216 3.79 0.20 0.83
CA VAL A 216 3.17 -1.12 0.89
C VAL A 216 3.97 -2.04 -0.01
N MET A 217 4.55 -3.06 0.60
CA MET A 217 5.31 -4.09 -0.09
C MET A 217 4.38 -5.25 -0.44
N ALA A 218 3.81 -5.19 -1.65
CA ALA A 218 2.95 -6.24 -2.18
C ALA A 218 3.77 -7.45 -2.63
N SER A 219 3.27 -8.64 -2.36
CA SER A 219 3.85 -9.92 -2.81
C SER A 219 3.12 -10.38 -4.07
N VAL A 220 3.83 -10.48 -5.18
CA VAL A 220 3.30 -10.83 -6.50
C VAL A 220 3.88 -12.18 -6.92
N PHE A 221 3.01 -13.13 -7.26
CA PHE A 221 3.45 -14.43 -7.77
C PHE A 221 4.00 -14.30 -9.21
N GLU A 222 4.90 -15.19 -9.57
CA GLU A 222 5.56 -15.21 -10.86
C GLU A 222 4.56 -15.19 -12.05
N SER A 223 3.42 -15.88 -11.91
CA SER A 223 2.34 -15.92 -12.91
C SER A 223 1.69 -14.57 -13.21
N ASP A 224 1.77 -13.63 -12.27
CA ASP A 224 1.05 -12.37 -12.33
C ASP A 224 1.95 -11.15 -12.59
N ILE A 225 3.26 -11.35 -12.56
CA ILE A 225 4.25 -10.27 -12.74
C ILE A 225 4.06 -9.54 -14.06
N ALA A 226 3.79 -10.27 -15.15
CA ALA A 226 3.60 -9.69 -16.48
C ALA A 226 2.41 -8.72 -16.57
N LYS A 227 1.44 -8.84 -15.65
CA LYS A 227 0.23 -8.01 -15.57
C LYS A 227 0.46 -6.68 -14.85
N ILE A 228 1.54 -6.54 -14.08
CA ILE A 228 1.79 -5.36 -13.24
C ILE A 228 2.83 -4.46 -13.88
N ARG A 229 2.55 -3.15 -13.88
CA ARG A 229 3.48 -2.13 -14.38
C ARG A 229 3.56 -0.96 -13.40
N SER A 230 4.71 -0.30 -13.36
CA SER A 230 4.87 0.97 -12.63
C SER A 230 3.85 2.00 -13.12
N GLY A 231 3.32 2.79 -12.21
CA GLY A 231 2.29 3.79 -12.46
C GLY A 231 0.85 3.29 -12.32
N TYR A 232 0.61 1.98 -12.17
CA TYR A 232 -0.74 1.44 -11.99
C TYR A 232 -1.33 1.87 -10.64
N ASP A 233 -2.63 2.15 -10.64
CA ASP A 233 -3.37 2.51 -9.44
C ASP A 233 -3.60 1.27 -8.58
N ALA A 234 -3.41 1.45 -7.28
CA ALA A 234 -3.64 0.42 -6.28
C ALA A 234 -4.61 0.93 -5.20
N GLU A 235 -5.55 0.07 -4.83
CA GLU A 235 -6.44 0.26 -3.68
C GLU A 235 -5.99 -0.66 -2.56
N ILE A 236 -5.79 -0.10 -1.38
CA ILE A 236 -5.24 -0.80 -0.23
C ILE A 236 -6.26 -0.77 0.91
N LYS A 237 -6.51 -1.93 1.49
CA LYS A 237 -7.32 -2.11 2.70
C LYS A 237 -6.47 -2.73 3.79
N VAL A 238 -6.61 -2.22 4.99
CA VAL A 238 -5.98 -2.77 6.19
C VAL A 238 -7.04 -3.27 7.16
N ILE A 239 -6.74 -4.34 7.90
CA ILE A 239 -7.71 -4.96 8.81
C ILE A 239 -8.12 -3.99 9.92
N ALA A 240 -7.20 -3.13 10.35
CA ALA A 240 -7.47 -2.15 11.42
C ALA A 240 -8.50 -1.08 11.02
N TYR A 241 -8.67 -0.79 9.73
CA TYR A 241 -9.58 0.23 9.20
C TYR A 241 -10.35 -0.32 7.99
N PRO A 242 -11.33 -1.23 8.20
CA PRO A 242 -11.99 -1.98 7.12
C PRO A 242 -12.80 -1.08 6.17
N ASP A 243 -13.31 0.04 6.67
CA ASP A 243 -14.10 0.99 5.88
C ASP A 243 -13.26 1.99 5.08
N ASN A 244 -11.96 2.08 5.38
CA ASN A 244 -11.05 3.01 4.72
C ASN A 244 -10.34 2.34 3.56
N ILE A 245 -10.45 2.95 2.38
CA ILE A 245 -9.70 2.55 1.19
C ILE A 245 -8.58 3.57 0.98
N PHE A 246 -7.35 3.14 1.21
CA PHE A 246 -6.18 3.94 0.91
C PHE A 246 -5.80 3.77 -0.56
N LYS A 247 -5.41 4.86 -1.21
CA LYS A 247 -5.05 4.87 -2.63
C LYS A 247 -3.56 5.14 -2.78
N GLY A 248 -2.94 4.38 -3.64
CA GLY A 248 -1.53 4.53 -3.97
C GLY A 248 -1.25 4.18 -5.42
N LYS A 249 0.01 4.28 -5.81
CA LYS A 249 0.48 3.87 -7.14
C LYS A 249 1.66 2.92 -7.02
N VAL A 250 1.71 1.95 -7.94
CA VAL A 250 2.89 1.10 -8.11
C VAL A 250 4.07 2.00 -8.49
N ASP A 251 5.02 2.13 -7.57
CA ASP A 251 6.23 2.94 -7.75
C ASP A 251 7.36 2.10 -8.34
N ARG A 252 7.60 0.91 -7.81
CA ARG A 252 8.69 0.06 -8.22
C ARG A 252 8.35 -1.42 -8.17
N ILE A 253 8.81 -2.14 -9.17
CA ILE A 253 8.80 -3.61 -9.22
C ILE A 253 10.24 -4.05 -9.00
N PHE A 254 10.49 -4.86 -7.97
CA PHE A 254 11.83 -5.38 -7.70
C PHE A 254 12.11 -6.56 -8.63
N SER A 255 13.29 -6.58 -9.22
CA SER A 255 13.71 -7.61 -10.19
C SER A 255 14.28 -8.88 -9.54
N ILE A 256 14.03 -9.06 -8.23
CA ILE A 256 14.54 -10.20 -7.46
C ILE A 256 13.33 -11.01 -6.97
N LEU A 257 13.33 -12.29 -7.34
CA LEU A 257 12.36 -13.26 -6.85
C LEU A 257 12.89 -13.84 -5.52
N ASP A 258 12.04 -13.82 -4.50
CA ASP A 258 12.34 -14.52 -3.26
C ASP A 258 12.32 -16.05 -3.53
N PRO A 259 13.41 -16.76 -3.31
CA PRO A 259 13.52 -18.18 -3.70
C PRO A 259 12.65 -19.11 -2.83
N GLN A 260 12.30 -18.69 -1.63
CA GLN A 260 11.49 -19.50 -0.70
C GLN A 260 10.00 -19.35 -0.99
N SER A 261 9.53 -18.13 -1.13
CA SER A 261 8.11 -17.82 -1.33
C SER A 261 7.70 -17.75 -2.80
N ARG A 262 8.68 -17.67 -3.73
CA ARG A 262 8.47 -17.48 -5.19
C ARG A 262 7.62 -16.27 -5.53
N VAL A 263 7.77 -15.21 -4.75
CA VAL A 263 7.10 -13.94 -4.99
C VAL A 263 8.12 -12.85 -5.31
N MET A 264 7.73 -11.91 -6.13
CA MET A 264 8.42 -10.64 -6.33
C MET A 264 7.77 -9.58 -5.46
N LYS A 265 8.58 -8.65 -4.96
CA LYS A 265 8.07 -7.50 -4.23
C LYS A 265 7.73 -6.37 -5.19
N VAL A 266 6.58 -5.76 -4.95
CA VAL A 266 6.12 -4.56 -5.65
C VAL A 266 5.86 -3.48 -4.61
N ARG A 267 6.53 -2.35 -4.76
CA ARG A 267 6.41 -1.21 -3.87
C ARG A 267 5.29 -0.27 -4.34
N ILE A 268 4.42 0.08 -3.42
CA ILE A 268 3.35 1.04 -3.62
C ILE A 268 3.55 2.14 -2.60
N LYS A 269 3.64 3.40 -3.05
CA LYS A 269 3.75 4.57 -2.17
C LYS A 269 2.38 5.07 -1.76
N ILE A 270 2.20 5.36 -0.47
CA ILE A 270 0.95 5.86 0.08
C ILE A 270 1.21 7.06 0.99
N PRO A 271 0.57 8.20 0.76
CA PRO A 271 0.53 9.30 1.72
C PRO A 271 -0.20 8.86 2.99
N ASN A 272 0.33 9.22 4.15
CA ASN A 272 -0.21 8.86 5.46
C ASN A 272 -0.28 10.09 6.40
N PRO A 273 -0.98 11.16 6.01
CA PRO A 273 -1.01 12.41 6.79
C PRO A 273 -1.63 12.23 8.17
N ASP A 274 -2.61 11.34 8.30
CA ASP A 274 -3.31 11.05 9.56
C ASP A 274 -2.57 10.00 10.42
N LEU A 275 -1.43 9.51 9.95
CA LEU A 275 -0.60 8.50 10.62
C LEU A 275 -1.37 7.21 11.00
N LEU A 276 -2.45 6.90 10.27
CA LEU A 276 -3.26 5.70 10.50
C LEU A 276 -2.52 4.42 10.13
N LEU A 277 -1.76 4.47 9.05
CA LEU A 277 -0.98 3.34 8.58
C LEU A 277 0.32 3.23 9.39
N LYS A 278 0.50 2.10 10.06
CA LYS A 278 1.70 1.81 10.85
C LYS A 278 2.55 0.74 10.16
N PRO A 279 3.87 0.82 10.26
CA PRO A 279 4.74 -0.28 9.86
C PRO A 279 4.29 -1.61 10.45
N GLU A 280 4.51 -2.71 9.75
CA GLU A 280 4.16 -4.08 10.08
C GLU A 280 2.65 -4.43 9.95
N MET A 281 1.75 -3.48 9.65
CA MET A 281 0.35 -3.78 9.35
C MET A 281 0.23 -4.61 8.07
N PHE A 282 -0.63 -5.64 8.10
CA PHE A 282 -1.01 -6.38 6.91
C PHE A 282 -1.98 -5.59 6.04
N ALA A 283 -1.78 -5.66 4.74
CA ALA A 283 -2.58 -4.98 3.75
C ALA A 283 -3.08 -5.95 2.67
N GLN A 284 -4.34 -5.80 2.29
CA GLN A 284 -4.91 -6.34 1.07
C GLN A 284 -4.81 -5.28 0.00
N ILE A 285 -4.22 -5.63 -1.12
CA ILE A 285 -3.93 -4.71 -2.22
C ILE A 285 -4.70 -5.16 -3.44
N ASN A 286 -5.40 -4.24 -4.09
CA ASN A 286 -6.07 -4.47 -5.37
C ASN A 286 -5.45 -3.55 -6.42
N ILE A 287 -4.63 -4.11 -7.32
CA ILE A 287 -3.99 -3.36 -8.40
C ILE A 287 -4.88 -3.45 -9.63
N LYS A 288 -5.27 -2.29 -10.17
CA LYS A 288 -6.03 -2.20 -11.42
C LYS A 288 -5.06 -2.24 -12.59
N TYR A 289 -5.28 -3.17 -13.51
CA TYR A 289 -4.45 -3.29 -14.71
C TYR A 289 -5.33 -3.36 -15.97
N TYR A 290 -4.72 -3.07 -17.11
CA TYR A 290 -5.38 -3.08 -18.41
C TYR A 290 -4.81 -4.21 -19.25
N GLU A 291 -5.67 -5.12 -19.67
CA GLU A 291 -5.23 -6.27 -20.47
C GLU A 291 -5.16 -5.86 -21.95
N GLY A 292 -3.93 -5.60 -22.41
CA GLY A 292 -3.60 -5.48 -23.84
C GLY A 292 -4.39 -4.46 -24.68
N GLY A 293 -5.15 -3.55 -24.07
CA GLY A 293 -6.00 -2.62 -24.81
C GLY A 293 -7.28 -3.25 -25.40
N THR A 294 -7.66 -4.46 -24.97
CA THR A 294 -8.90 -5.12 -25.34
C THR A 294 -10.09 -4.21 -25.01
N GLN A 295 -10.84 -3.83 -26.03
CA GLN A 295 -12.05 -3.03 -25.88
C GLN A 295 -13.26 -3.92 -26.11
N LEU A 296 -14.17 -3.94 -25.17
CA LEU A 296 -15.40 -4.76 -25.24
C LEU A 296 -16.61 -3.92 -24.83
N PRO A 297 -17.80 -4.25 -25.37
CA PRO A 297 -19.06 -3.72 -24.86
C PRO A 297 -19.18 -3.99 -23.37
N ALA A 298 -19.47 -2.97 -22.59
CA ALA A 298 -19.60 -3.02 -21.14
C ALA A 298 -21.00 -2.62 -20.71
N ILE A 299 -21.57 -3.36 -19.79
CA ILE A 299 -22.91 -3.15 -19.23
C ILE A 299 -22.88 -3.25 -17.71
N PRO A 300 -23.84 -2.67 -16.98
CA PRO A 300 -23.99 -2.93 -15.56
C PRO A 300 -24.22 -4.42 -15.28
N ALA A 301 -23.49 -4.99 -14.32
CA ALA A 301 -23.61 -6.43 -14.00
C ALA A 301 -25.04 -6.85 -13.64
N ARG A 302 -25.80 -5.95 -13.01
CA ARG A 302 -27.21 -6.14 -12.70
C ARG A 302 -28.12 -6.34 -13.93
N ALA A 303 -27.69 -5.93 -15.14
CA ALA A 303 -28.48 -6.05 -16.36
C ALA A 303 -28.50 -7.50 -16.89
N VAL A 304 -27.59 -8.33 -16.46
CA VAL A 304 -27.47 -9.72 -16.88
C VAL A 304 -28.53 -10.57 -16.19
N ILE A 305 -29.19 -11.40 -16.98
CA ILE A 305 -30.16 -12.42 -16.53
C ILE A 305 -29.52 -13.78 -16.79
N PHE A 306 -29.50 -14.64 -15.77
CA PHE A 306 -29.02 -16.01 -15.89
C PHE A 306 -30.21 -16.97 -15.84
N ASP A 307 -30.48 -17.65 -16.94
CA ASP A 307 -31.55 -18.66 -17.02
C ASP A 307 -31.05 -19.86 -17.86
N LYS A 308 -31.46 -21.04 -17.47
CA LYS A 308 -31.17 -22.31 -18.18
C LYS A 308 -29.71 -22.46 -18.60
N ASN A 309 -28.80 -22.09 -17.73
CA ASN A 309 -27.36 -22.14 -17.94
C ASN A 309 -26.83 -21.20 -19.06
N ARG A 310 -27.56 -20.13 -19.36
CA ARG A 310 -27.19 -19.10 -20.34
C ARG A 310 -27.40 -17.70 -19.78
N ASN A 311 -26.69 -16.74 -20.36
CA ASN A 311 -26.80 -15.33 -19.96
C ASN A 311 -27.60 -14.55 -21.01
N TYR A 312 -28.54 -13.75 -20.55
CA TYR A 312 -29.39 -12.94 -21.39
C TYR A 312 -29.38 -11.48 -20.95
N VAL A 313 -29.74 -10.61 -21.87
CA VAL A 313 -30.03 -9.20 -21.62
C VAL A 313 -31.32 -8.80 -22.36
N MET A 314 -32.00 -7.80 -21.83
CA MET A 314 -33.19 -7.22 -22.44
C MET A 314 -32.77 -6.02 -23.28
N VAL A 315 -32.65 -6.20 -24.59
CA VAL A 315 -32.33 -5.12 -25.54
C VAL A 315 -33.57 -4.29 -25.80
N TYR A 316 -33.50 -3.00 -25.52
CA TYR A 316 -34.61 -2.06 -25.66
C TYR A 316 -34.50 -1.30 -26.98
N LYS A 317 -35.46 -1.46 -27.88
CA LYS A 317 -35.60 -0.67 -29.10
C LYS A 317 -36.73 0.36 -28.97
N SER A 318 -37.88 -0.08 -28.45
CA SER A 318 -39.03 0.78 -28.11
C SER A 318 -39.84 0.12 -26.99
N ASP A 319 -40.88 0.83 -26.49
CA ASP A 319 -41.72 0.34 -25.39
C ASP A 319 -42.43 -0.99 -25.72
N CYS A 320 -42.70 -1.28 -26.98
CA CYS A 320 -43.34 -2.50 -27.46
C CYS A 320 -42.40 -3.39 -28.31
N GLU A 321 -41.10 -3.04 -28.35
CA GLU A 321 -40.09 -3.80 -29.07
C GLU A 321 -38.88 -4.00 -28.17
N ILE A 322 -38.95 -5.06 -27.35
CA ILE A 322 -37.88 -5.49 -26.45
C ILE A 322 -37.50 -6.89 -26.88
N GLU A 323 -36.20 -7.12 -26.98
CA GLU A 323 -35.63 -8.37 -27.47
C GLU A 323 -34.86 -9.05 -26.35
N THR A 324 -35.21 -10.31 -26.03
CA THR A 324 -34.40 -11.19 -25.19
C THR A 324 -33.22 -11.67 -26.02
N ARG A 325 -32.00 -11.26 -25.66
CA ARG A 325 -30.79 -11.62 -26.41
C ARG A 325 -29.82 -12.38 -25.56
N GLU A 326 -29.39 -13.55 -26.05
CA GLU A 326 -28.29 -14.31 -25.45
C GLU A 326 -26.98 -13.57 -25.64
N ILE A 327 -26.15 -13.55 -24.58
CA ILE A 327 -24.84 -12.91 -24.55
C ILE A 327 -23.77 -13.88 -24.06
N ASP A 328 -22.57 -13.72 -24.60
CA ASP A 328 -21.38 -14.39 -24.10
C ASP A 328 -20.56 -13.39 -23.27
N ILE A 329 -20.41 -13.70 -21.99
CA ILE A 329 -19.69 -12.85 -21.04
C ILE A 329 -18.20 -13.12 -21.17
N TYR A 330 -17.39 -12.07 -21.31
CA TYR A 330 -15.95 -12.15 -21.21
C TYR A 330 -15.52 -12.24 -19.74
N GLU A 331 -15.95 -11.26 -18.92
CA GLU A 331 -15.65 -11.21 -17.48
C GLU A 331 -16.59 -10.19 -16.79
N THR A 332 -16.86 -10.41 -15.50
CA THR A 332 -17.57 -9.44 -14.65
C THR A 332 -16.61 -8.92 -13.57
N ILE A 333 -16.42 -7.61 -13.53
CA ILE A 333 -15.49 -6.94 -12.61
C ILE A 333 -16.25 -5.88 -11.82
N GLY A 334 -16.48 -6.15 -10.55
CA GLY A 334 -17.33 -5.30 -9.69
C GLY A 334 -18.73 -5.18 -10.26
N ASP A 335 -19.18 -3.95 -10.54
CA ASP A 335 -20.53 -3.65 -11.07
C ASP A 335 -20.61 -3.63 -12.61
N VAL A 336 -19.55 -4.02 -13.32
CA VAL A 336 -19.46 -3.99 -14.78
C VAL A 336 -19.23 -5.38 -15.34
N THR A 337 -20.04 -5.76 -16.33
CA THR A 337 -19.87 -6.99 -17.11
C THR A 337 -19.40 -6.62 -18.53
N TYR A 338 -18.28 -7.20 -18.93
CA TYR A 338 -17.72 -7.09 -20.28
C TYR A 338 -18.25 -8.23 -21.16
N ILE A 339 -18.74 -7.88 -22.34
CA ILE A 339 -19.44 -8.80 -23.24
C ILE A 339 -18.52 -9.16 -24.40
N LYS A 340 -18.32 -10.46 -24.60
CA LYS A 340 -17.52 -11.00 -25.69
C LYS A 340 -18.29 -10.99 -27.00
N SER A 341 -19.58 -11.36 -26.96
CA SER A 341 -20.47 -11.37 -28.11
C SER A 341 -21.93 -11.21 -27.69
N GLY A 342 -22.78 -10.76 -28.61
CA GLY A 342 -24.22 -10.60 -28.41
C GLY A 342 -24.68 -9.16 -28.25
N LEU A 343 -23.81 -8.19 -27.99
CA LEU A 343 -24.13 -6.76 -27.90
C LEU A 343 -23.16 -5.91 -28.75
N LYS A 344 -23.68 -4.78 -29.20
CA LYS A 344 -22.91 -3.75 -29.94
C LYS A 344 -22.91 -2.44 -29.19
N ASP A 345 -21.89 -1.64 -29.47
CA ASP A 345 -21.80 -0.28 -28.94
C ASP A 345 -23.02 0.55 -29.36
N GLY A 346 -23.56 1.35 -28.42
CA GLY A 346 -24.72 2.22 -28.65
C GLY A 346 -26.08 1.54 -28.49
N GLU A 347 -26.17 0.20 -28.37
CA GLU A 347 -27.45 -0.46 -28.09
C GLU A 347 -27.96 -0.07 -26.70
N LYS A 348 -29.27 -0.04 -26.52
CA LYS A 348 -29.91 0.23 -25.23
C LYS A 348 -30.35 -1.06 -24.59
N ILE A 349 -30.17 -1.20 -23.28
CA ILE A 349 -30.57 -2.37 -22.50
C ILE A 349 -31.33 -1.94 -21.26
N ILE A 350 -32.21 -2.81 -20.77
CA ILE A 350 -32.90 -2.61 -19.50
C ILE A 350 -32.02 -3.18 -18.40
N SER A 351 -31.58 -2.35 -17.46
CA SER A 351 -30.68 -2.73 -16.37
C SER A 351 -31.34 -2.80 -14.99
N LYS A 352 -32.58 -2.38 -14.87
CA LYS A 352 -33.38 -2.49 -13.66
C LYS A 352 -34.78 -2.96 -14.01
N TYR A 353 -35.33 -3.90 -13.26
CA TYR A 353 -36.58 -4.65 -13.55
C TYR A 353 -36.48 -5.52 -14.80
N GLN A 354 -35.28 -5.80 -15.31
CA GLN A 354 -35.03 -6.64 -16.46
C GLN A 354 -35.61 -8.06 -16.31
N LEU A 355 -35.58 -8.63 -15.11
CA LEU A 355 -36.12 -9.98 -14.84
C LEU A 355 -37.64 -10.02 -15.03
N LEU A 356 -38.36 -9.01 -14.55
CA LEU A 356 -39.83 -8.93 -14.75
C LEU A 356 -40.19 -8.80 -16.23
N VAL A 357 -39.38 -8.09 -17.02
CA VAL A 357 -39.56 -7.96 -18.47
C VAL A 357 -39.23 -9.26 -19.18
N TYR A 358 -38.21 -9.98 -18.69
CA TYR A 358 -37.81 -11.27 -19.22
C TYR A 358 -38.91 -12.31 -19.02
N ASP A 359 -39.44 -12.44 -17.80
CA ASP A 359 -40.50 -13.40 -17.46
C ASP A 359 -41.75 -13.10 -18.32
N ALA A 360 -42.14 -11.84 -18.44
CA ALA A 360 -43.34 -11.47 -19.24
C ALA A 360 -43.19 -11.70 -20.76
N LEU A 361 -41.98 -11.85 -21.26
CA LEU A 361 -41.70 -12.12 -22.68
C LEU A 361 -41.47 -13.62 -22.97
N ASN A 362 -41.09 -14.42 -21.98
CA ASN A 362 -40.67 -15.82 -22.17
C ASN A 362 -41.52 -16.84 -21.44
N ASP A 363 -42.55 -16.40 -20.66
CA ASP A 363 -43.65 -17.20 -20.13
C ASP A 363 -44.82 -17.25 -21.13
#